data_d4f63058e2024b137183b8a686c6ba01
#
_entry.id   d4f63058e2024b137183b8a686c6ba01
#
_cell.length_a   1.000
_cell.length_b   1.000
_cell.length_c   1.000
_cell.angle_alpha   90.00
_cell.angle_beta   90.00
_cell.angle_gamma   90.00
#
_symmetry.space_group_name_H-M   'P 1'
#
loop_
_entity.id
_entity.type
_entity.pdbx_description
1 polymer ?
#
loop_
_entity_poly.entity_id
_entity_poly.type
_entity_poly.pdbx_seq_one_letter_code
_entity_poly.pdbx_strand_id
1 'polypeptide(L)'
;MDMIDYSLYLVTDRGLCLGRNLLDVVAAAVQGGVTLVQLREKNCETREFVELARALKKILAPTGTPLLINDRVDVALACDAEGVHVG
;
A
#
# COMPACT_ATOMS: atom_id res chain seq x y z
N MET A 1 12.83 -8.23 15.59
CA MET A 1 12.14 -7.93 14.32
C MET A 1 10.72 -8.45 14.39
N ASP A 2 9.77 -7.55 14.19
CA ASP A 2 8.38 -7.96 14.23
C ASP A 2 8.00 -8.71 12.97
N MET A 3 7.26 -9.80 13.14
CA MET A 3 6.74 -10.54 12.00
C MET A 3 5.58 -9.77 11.38
N ILE A 4 5.52 -9.77 10.04
CA ILE A 4 4.39 -9.20 9.33
C ILE A 4 3.17 -10.11 9.55
N ASP A 5 2.06 -9.49 9.93
CA ASP A 5 0.80 -10.21 10.12
C ASP A 5 0.06 -10.27 8.78
N TYR A 6 -0.09 -11.47 8.24
CA TYR A 6 -0.81 -11.72 7.00
C TYR A 6 -2.27 -12.13 7.19
N SER A 7 -2.79 -12.01 8.42
CA SER A 7 -4.14 -12.48 8.74
C SER A 7 -5.21 -11.84 7.87
N LEU A 8 -5.05 -10.55 7.54
CA LEU A 8 -6.02 -9.85 6.74
C LEU A 8 -5.28 -8.94 5.76
N TYR A 9 -5.08 -9.45 4.57
CA TYR A 9 -4.23 -8.88 3.54
C TYR A 9 -5.06 -8.15 2.48
N LEU A 10 -4.81 -6.86 2.32
CA LEU A 10 -5.45 -6.05 1.29
C LEU A 10 -4.47 -5.78 0.14
N VAL A 11 -4.84 -6.21 -1.07
CA VAL A 11 -4.13 -5.83 -2.30
C VAL A 11 -4.95 -4.75 -2.99
N THR A 12 -4.37 -3.57 -3.16
CA THR A 12 -5.09 -2.47 -3.79
C THR A 12 -5.02 -2.58 -5.31
N ASP A 13 -6.12 -2.26 -5.96
CA ASP A 13 -6.19 -2.08 -7.40
C ASP A 13 -7.05 -0.84 -7.63
N ARG A 14 -6.46 0.18 -8.27
CA ARG A 14 -7.15 1.46 -8.47
C ARG A 14 -8.47 1.27 -9.23
N GLY A 15 -8.52 0.32 -10.15
CA GLY A 15 -9.73 0.01 -10.90
C GLY A 15 -10.89 -0.48 -10.05
N LEU A 16 -10.61 -1.07 -8.89
CA LEU A 16 -11.63 -1.55 -7.96
C LEU A 16 -12.20 -0.44 -7.08
N CYS A 17 -11.58 0.71 -7.05
CA CYS A 17 -12.02 1.81 -6.19
C CYS A 17 -13.22 2.58 -6.77
N LEU A 18 -13.56 2.40 -8.04
CA LEU A 18 -14.76 2.91 -8.70
C LEU A 18 -15.13 4.35 -8.30
N GLY A 19 -14.21 5.28 -8.52
CA GLY A 19 -14.45 6.69 -8.22
C GLY A 19 -14.20 7.09 -6.77
N ARG A 20 -13.90 6.16 -5.89
CA ARG A 20 -13.49 6.48 -4.53
C ARG A 20 -12.00 6.79 -4.50
N ASN A 21 -11.62 7.67 -3.59
CA ASN A 21 -10.22 7.93 -3.33
C ASN A 21 -9.57 6.68 -2.72
N LEU A 22 -8.49 6.20 -3.32
CA LEU A 22 -7.80 5.00 -2.83
C LEU A 22 -7.36 5.13 -1.37
N LEU A 23 -6.90 6.33 -0.98
CA LEU A 23 -6.47 6.58 0.40
C LEU A 23 -7.61 6.39 1.39
N ASP A 24 -8.81 6.84 1.04
CA ASP A 24 -9.99 6.68 1.89
C ASP A 24 -10.39 5.20 2.01
N VAL A 25 -10.31 4.46 0.91
CA VAL A 25 -10.61 3.03 0.89
C VAL A 25 -9.64 2.27 1.79
N VAL A 26 -8.34 2.57 1.69
CA VAL A 26 -7.32 1.91 2.50
C VAL A 26 -7.50 2.27 3.98
N ALA A 27 -7.75 3.54 4.29
CA ALA A 27 -7.97 3.97 5.67
C ALA A 27 -9.16 3.23 6.31
N ALA A 28 -10.27 3.12 5.56
CA ALA A 28 -11.45 2.41 6.04
C ALA A 28 -11.17 0.91 6.25
N ALA A 29 -10.42 0.30 5.33
CA ALA A 29 -10.05 -1.11 5.44
C ALA A 29 -9.19 -1.38 6.67
N VAL A 30 -8.23 -0.50 6.95
CA VAL A 30 -7.37 -0.64 8.14
C VAL A 30 -8.18 -0.50 9.41
N GLN A 31 -9.13 0.43 9.46
CA GLN A 31 -10.06 0.53 10.60
C GLN A 31 -10.90 -0.72 10.76
N GLY A 32 -11.20 -1.41 9.67
CA GLY A 32 -11.93 -2.67 9.69
C GLY A 32 -11.09 -3.90 10.05
N GLY A 33 -9.77 -3.72 10.30
CA GLY A 33 -8.92 -4.81 10.76
C GLY A 33 -7.88 -5.33 9.78
N VAL A 34 -7.69 -4.66 8.65
CA VAL A 34 -6.63 -5.04 7.69
C VAL A 34 -5.26 -4.87 8.35
N THR A 35 -4.43 -5.88 8.23
CA THR A 35 -3.12 -5.94 8.91
C THR A 35 -1.93 -5.79 7.98
N LEU A 36 -2.16 -5.81 6.66
CA LEU A 36 -1.12 -5.68 5.66
C LEU A 36 -1.73 -5.09 4.40
N VAL A 37 -1.06 -4.10 3.81
CA VAL A 37 -1.51 -3.47 2.56
C VAL A 37 -0.44 -3.65 1.50
N GLN A 38 -0.83 -4.11 0.31
CA GLN A 38 0.03 -4.10 -0.86
C GLN A 38 -0.52 -3.12 -1.89
N LEU A 39 0.32 -2.18 -2.31
CA LEU A 39 -0.02 -1.24 -3.37
C LEU A 39 0.38 -1.82 -4.72
N ARG A 40 -0.60 -1.99 -5.60
CA ARG A 40 -0.43 -2.50 -6.95
C ARG A 40 -0.97 -1.51 -7.97
N GLU A 41 -0.08 -0.99 -8.82
CA GLU A 41 -0.44 -0.05 -9.88
C GLU A 41 0.26 -0.46 -11.17
N LYS A 42 -0.52 -0.80 -12.20
CA LYS A 42 0.03 -1.32 -13.45
C LYS A 42 0.31 -0.24 -14.49
N ASN A 43 -0.50 0.79 -14.55
CA ASN A 43 -0.45 1.79 -15.61
C ASN A 43 -0.21 3.20 -15.07
N CYS A 44 0.61 3.29 -14.03
CA CYS A 44 0.89 4.55 -13.35
C CYS A 44 2.32 4.99 -13.65
N GLU A 45 2.52 6.28 -13.91
CA GLU A 45 3.87 6.82 -14.04
C GLU A 45 4.61 6.65 -12.72
N THR A 46 5.93 6.45 -12.78
CA THR A 46 6.75 6.23 -11.59
C THR A 46 6.56 7.34 -10.56
N ARG A 47 6.53 8.59 -11.01
CA ARG A 47 6.34 9.74 -10.12
C ARG A 47 5.02 9.68 -9.37
N GLU A 48 3.94 9.39 -10.09
CA GLU A 48 2.61 9.26 -9.48
C GLU A 48 2.55 8.08 -8.52
N PHE A 49 3.19 6.97 -8.88
CA PHE A 49 3.26 5.79 -8.04
C PHE A 49 3.97 6.10 -6.72
N VAL A 50 5.12 6.77 -6.80
CA VAL A 50 5.88 7.16 -5.60
C VAL A 50 5.06 8.10 -4.72
N GLU A 51 4.40 9.10 -5.30
CA GLU A 51 3.57 10.04 -4.55
C GLU A 51 2.41 9.33 -3.83
N LEU A 52 1.75 8.41 -4.53
CA LEU A 52 0.67 7.62 -3.96
C LEU A 52 1.18 6.71 -2.84
N ALA A 53 2.31 6.05 -3.06
CA ALA A 53 2.92 5.18 -2.05
C ALA A 53 3.31 5.97 -0.79
N ARG A 54 3.87 7.16 -0.95
CA ARG A 54 4.21 8.02 0.19
C ARG A 54 2.96 8.46 0.96
N ALA A 55 1.89 8.79 0.26
CA ALA A 55 0.65 9.17 0.90
C ALA A 55 0.05 8.00 1.69
N LEU A 56 0.08 6.80 1.13
CA LEU A 56 -0.36 5.59 1.85
C LEU A 56 0.51 5.33 3.07
N LYS A 57 1.82 5.46 2.94
CA LYS A 57 2.74 5.27 4.06
C LYS A 57 2.40 6.19 5.24
N LYS A 58 2.05 7.44 4.96
CA LYS A 58 1.64 8.38 6.00
C LYS A 58 0.36 7.95 6.72
N ILE A 59 -0.61 7.42 5.96
CA ILE A 59 -1.87 6.94 6.53
C ILE A 59 -1.64 5.70 7.39
N LEU A 60 -0.77 4.81 6.95
CA LEU A 60 -0.54 3.54 7.61
C LEU A 60 0.38 3.62 8.82
N ALA A 61 1.29 4.61 8.84
CA ALA A 61 2.29 4.73 9.90
C ALA A 61 1.69 4.75 11.31
N PRO A 62 0.63 5.55 11.60
CA PRO A 62 0.05 5.58 12.96
C PRO A 62 -0.56 4.25 13.39
N THR A 63 -0.95 3.40 12.45
CA THR A 63 -1.58 2.11 12.75
C THR A 63 -0.59 0.98 12.86
N GLY A 64 0.66 1.20 12.47
CA GLY A 64 1.67 0.15 12.42
C GLY A 64 1.44 -0.87 11.29
N THR A 65 0.51 -0.60 10.37
CA THR A 65 0.23 -1.50 9.26
C THR A 65 1.32 -1.37 8.20
N PRO A 66 2.02 -2.46 7.86
CA PRO A 66 3.09 -2.40 6.85
C PRO A 66 2.54 -2.22 5.44
N LEU A 67 3.35 -1.58 4.60
CA LEU A 67 3.05 -1.36 3.18
C LEU A 67 4.04 -2.16 2.34
N LEU A 68 3.52 -2.98 1.44
CA LEU A 68 4.32 -3.65 0.41
C LEU A 68 4.03 -3.01 -0.94
N ILE A 69 5.04 -2.96 -1.79
CA ILE A 69 4.91 -2.44 -3.16
C ILE A 69 5.00 -3.61 -4.14
N ASN A 70 4.07 -3.67 -5.09
CA ASN A 70 4.05 -4.74 -6.08
C ASN A 70 5.05 -4.45 -7.21
N ASP A 71 5.99 -5.37 -7.43
CA ASP A 71 6.96 -5.40 -8.54
C ASP A 71 7.93 -4.22 -8.67
N ARG A 72 7.77 -3.15 -7.93
CA ARG A 72 8.57 -1.95 -8.13
C ARG A 72 9.48 -1.68 -6.94
N VAL A 73 10.69 -2.28 -6.99
CA VAL A 73 11.71 -2.11 -5.94
C VAL A 73 12.12 -0.64 -5.81
N ASP A 74 12.23 0.07 -6.92
CA ASP A 74 12.57 1.50 -6.93
C ASP A 74 11.54 2.34 -6.15
N VAL A 75 10.26 2.05 -6.32
CA VAL A 75 9.19 2.74 -5.61
C VAL A 75 9.23 2.38 -4.11
N ALA A 76 9.42 1.11 -3.79
CA ALA A 76 9.52 0.66 -2.40
C ALA A 76 10.64 1.38 -1.66
N LEU A 77 11.81 1.54 -2.29
CA LEU A 77 12.94 2.27 -1.71
C LEU A 77 12.63 3.75 -1.57
N ALA A 78 12.00 4.36 -2.58
CA ALA A 78 11.71 5.79 -2.57
C ALA A 78 10.70 6.18 -1.49
N CYS A 79 9.76 5.31 -1.14
CA CYS A 79 8.74 5.60 -0.11
C CYS A 79 9.03 4.93 1.23
N ASP A 80 10.15 4.23 1.35
CA ASP A 80 10.52 3.50 2.57
C ASP A 80 9.46 2.47 2.98
N ALA A 81 8.95 1.73 2.00
CA ALA A 81 7.99 0.66 2.26
C ALA A 81 8.65 -0.49 3.03
N GLU A 82 7.87 -1.27 3.76
CA GLU A 82 8.36 -2.39 4.56
C GLU A 82 8.83 -3.56 3.70
N GLY A 83 8.37 -3.62 2.44
CA GLY A 83 8.81 -4.68 1.55
C GLY A 83 8.28 -4.52 0.13
N VAL A 84 8.63 -5.46 -0.70
CA VAL A 84 8.21 -5.52 -2.10
C VAL A 84 7.76 -6.95 -2.41
N HIS A 85 6.66 -7.06 -3.17
CA HIS A 85 6.16 -8.35 -3.66
C HIS A 85 6.53 -8.47 -5.13
N VAL A 86 7.36 -9.47 -5.45
CA VAL A 86 7.79 -9.75 -6.82
C VAL A 86 7.15 -11.07 -7.24
N GLY A 87 6.32 -11.02 -8.25
CA GLY A 87 5.61 -12.20 -8.69
C GLY A 87 5.77 -12.54 -10.14
#